data_89e74cbc65c703d383636cdb71b3e363
#
_entry.id   89e74cbc65c703d383636cdb71b3e363
#
_cell.length_a   1.000
_cell.length_b   1.000
_cell.length_c   1.000
_cell.angle_alpha   90.00
_cell.angle_beta   90.00
_cell.angle_gamma   90.00
#
_symmetry.space_group_name_H-M   'P 1'
#
loop_
_entity.id
_entity.type
_entity.pdbx_description
1 polymer ?
#
loop_
_entity_poly.entity_id
_entity_poly.type
_entity_poly.pdbx_seq_one_letter_code
_entity_poly.pdbx_strand_id
1 'polypeptide(L)'
;MVEASQWRQDIARQIAPLYAAQAGVTAVMLASSAARGRSDRYSDLDIIVFWDDLPDELARETILSQPPFDLIRLYPYDPEWCCWSDLATWGRDQSKARQSGLALDITHYQNVTVKAWLHEVTVAHSTAEPPHNLLALLAGGRPLYGVACIKEWQKQISYPDGLAARMVRRYGQIDYFWRWRSALERGDNMLLFQRNMAQWGESLLRMLLALNRVFFFGLGWQDEVLARLTLAPADFAARYQALWSLGPAEQAEALRRLIEESYDLVEIHLPEANVAWLRDVFRYQRRFWTEPPPVTKWEN
;
A
#
# COMPACT_ATOMS: atom_id res chain seq x y z
N MET A 1 -2.64 20.10 -11.56
CA MET A 1 -1.89 18.95 -12.11
C MET A 1 -0.49 19.43 -12.38
N VAL A 2 0.53 18.72 -11.90
CA VAL A 2 1.93 19.09 -12.17
C VAL A 2 2.32 18.65 -13.59
N GLU A 3 3.19 19.43 -14.25
CA GLU A 3 3.66 19.19 -15.61
C GLU A 3 4.22 17.76 -15.79
N ALA A 4 4.94 17.27 -14.79
CA ALA A 4 5.48 15.91 -14.78
C ALA A 4 4.41 14.81 -14.90
N SER A 5 3.20 15.04 -14.43
CA SER A 5 2.08 14.10 -14.61
C SER A 5 1.44 14.26 -15.99
N GLN A 6 1.40 15.47 -16.54
CA GLN A 6 0.75 15.73 -17.82
C GLN A 6 1.43 14.95 -18.95
N TRP A 7 2.75 15.12 -19.14
CA TRP A 7 3.46 14.42 -20.20
C TRP A 7 3.50 12.89 -20.00
N ARG A 8 3.47 12.39 -18.74
CA ARG A 8 3.32 10.94 -18.47
C ARG A 8 1.95 10.43 -18.92
N GLN A 9 0.89 11.19 -18.67
CA GLN A 9 -0.44 10.87 -19.16
C GLN A 9 -0.51 10.87 -20.69
N ASP A 10 0.23 11.76 -21.35
CA ASP A 10 0.31 11.82 -22.82
C ASP A 10 1.03 10.59 -23.38
N ILE A 11 2.09 10.11 -22.73
CA ILE A 11 2.75 8.84 -23.07
C ILE A 11 1.80 7.67 -22.85
N ALA A 12 1.12 7.61 -21.70
CA ALA A 12 0.16 6.54 -21.41
C ALA A 12 -0.96 6.45 -22.48
N ARG A 13 -1.44 7.58 -22.99
CA ARG A 13 -2.42 7.61 -24.10
C ARG A 13 -1.84 7.09 -25.42
N GLN A 14 -0.53 7.14 -25.63
CA GLN A 14 0.13 6.55 -26.82
C GLN A 14 0.31 5.04 -26.63
N ILE A 15 0.52 4.57 -25.42
CA ILE A 15 0.71 3.15 -25.09
C ILE A 15 -0.61 2.37 -25.12
N ALA A 16 -1.68 2.95 -24.56
CA ALA A 16 -2.95 2.27 -24.38
C ALA A 16 -3.54 1.64 -25.66
N PRO A 17 -3.51 2.25 -26.85
CA PRO A 17 -3.99 1.65 -28.09
C PRO A 17 -3.24 0.39 -28.50
N LEU A 18 -1.95 0.25 -28.16
CA LEU A 18 -1.13 -0.90 -28.50
C LEU A 18 -1.62 -2.14 -27.76
N TYR A 19 -1.99 -1.99 -26.48
CA TYR A 19 -2.60 -3.07 -25.70
C TYR A 19 -4.06 -3.29 -26.09
N ALA A 20 -4.82 -2.21 -26.36
CA ALA A 20 -6.21 -2.30 -26.78
C ALA A 20 -6.42 -3.08 -28.10
N ALA A 21 -5.39 -3.12 -28.95
CA ALA A 21 -5.39 -3.88 -30.20
C ALA A 21 -5.16 -5.38 -29.99
N GLN A 22 -4.77 -5.83 -28.80
CA GLN A 22 -4.53 -7.24 -28.52
C GLN A 22 -5.83 -7.98 -28.24
N ALA A 23 -5.95 -9.20 -28.79
CA ALA A 23 -7.09 -10.06 -28.50
C ALA A 23 -7.15 -10.36 -26.99
N GLY A 24 -8.35 -10.32 -26.41
CA GLY A 24 -8.57 -10.58 -24.98
C GLY A 24 -8.35 -9.38 -24.06
N VAL A 25 -7.76 -8.26 -24.51
CA VAL A 25 -7.66 -7.04 -23.71
C VAL A 25 -9.01 -6.31 -23.69
N THR A 26 -9.53 -6.10 -22.51
CA THR A 26 -10.84 -5.47 -22.28
C THR A 26 -10.74 -4.04 -21.78
N ALA A 27 -9.66 -3.72 -21.05
CA ALA A 27 -9.44 -2.37 -20.54
C ALA A 27 -7.95 -2.08 -20.31
N VAL A 28 -7.60 -0.79 -20.35
CA VAL A 28 -6.28 -0.26 -20.00
C VAL A 28 -6.48 0.94 -19.10
N MET A 29 -5.70 1.01 -18.02
CA MET A 29 -5.81 2.05 -17.01
C MET A 29 -4.43 2.61 -16.66
N LEU A 30 -4.35 3.92 -16.53
CA LEU A 30 -3.21 4.59 -15.90
C LEU A 30 -3.39 4.55 -14.39
N ALA A 31 -2.35 4.18 -13.66
CA ALA A 31 -2.38 4.02 -12.22
C ALA A 31 -1.41 4.99 -11.49
N SER A 32 -1.32 4.84 -10.19
CA SER A 32 -0.34 5.47 -9.30
C SER A 32 -0.22 7.00 -9.42
N SER A 33 1.00 7.54 -9.36
CA SER A 33 1.28 8.98 -9.27
C SER A 33 0.80 9.77 -10.49
N ALA A 34 0.98 9.21 -11.68
CA ALA A 34 0.58 9.87 -12.94
C ALA A 34 -0.94 9.98 -13.06
N ALA A 35 -1.70 8.96 -12.62
CA ALA A 35 -3.15 9.00 -12.58
C ALA A 35 -3.66 10.07 -11.63
N ARG A 36 -3.03 10.20 -10.45
CA ARG A 36 -3.39 11.19 -9.43
C ARG A 36 -2.92 12.60 -9.72
N GLY A 37 -2.09 12.81 -10.76
CA GLY A 37 -1.56 14.13 -11.13
C GLY A 37 -0.46 14.64 -10.20
N ARG A 38 0.29 13.73 -9.56
CA ARG A 38 1.32 14.03 -8.54
C ARG A 38 2.71 13.48 -8.87
N SER A 39 2.97 13.14 -10.13
CA SER A 39 4.30 12.67 -10.53
C SER A 39 5.38 13.72 -10.30
N ASP A 40 6.55 13.27 -9.94
CA ASP A 40 7.78 14.05 -9.83
C ASP A 40 8.89 13.46 -10.75
N ARG A 41 10.12 13.93 -10.58
CA ARG A 41 11.26 13.46 -11.35
C ARG A 41 11.67 12.00 -11.11
N TYR A 42 11.23 11.42 -9.99
CA TYR A 42 11.52 10.03 -9.60
C TYR A 42 10.40 9.07 -9.97
N SER A 43 9.25 9.60 -10.39
CA SER A 43 8.08 8.79 -10.72
C SER A 43 8.29 8.04 -12.04
N ASP A 44 7.94 6.78 -12.04
CA ASP A 44 7.75 5.92 -13.20
C ASP A 44 6.38 6.14 -13.87
N LEU A 45 6.01 5.23 -14.75
CA LEU A 45 4.70 5.23 -15.40
C LEU A 45 4.06 3.85 -15.23
N ASP A 46 3.04 3.79 -14.36
CA ASP A 46 2.30 2.57 -14.05
C ASP A 46 1.09 2.43 -14.96
N ILE A 47 1.01 1.32 -15.70
CA ILE A 47 -0.11 0.96 -16.55
C ILE A 47 -0.67 -0.39 -16.11
N ILE A 48 -1.99 -0.48 -15.99
CA ILE A 48 -2.67 -1.74 -15.72
C ILE A 48 -3.48 -2.14 -16.95
N VAL A 49 -3.26 -3.38 -17.41
CA VAL A 49 -3.95 -3.99 -18.54
C VAL A 49 -4.84 -5.11 -18.03
N PHE A 50 -6.10 -5.10 -18.43
CA PHE A 50 -7.10 -6.08 -18.00
C PHE A 50 -7.49 -6.99 -19.14
N TRP A 51 -7.54 -8.30 -18.89
CA TRP A 51 -7.74 -9.36 -19.87
C TRP A 51 -8.93 -10.23 -19.51
N ASP A 52 -9.70 -10.64 -20.51
CA ASP A 52 -10.72 -11.69 -20.31
C ASP A 52 -10.07 -13.06 -20.18
N ASP A 53 -9.04 -13.33 -21.00
CA ASP A 53 -8.26 -14.56 -21.00
C ASP A 53 -6.90 -14.37 -20.33
N LEU A 54 -6.04 -15.38 -20.40
CA LEU A 54 -4.65 -15.29 -19.95
C LEU A 54 -3.89 -14.26 -20.79
N PRO A 55 -3.10 -13.37 -20.18
CA PRO A 55 -2.23 -12.45 -20.91
C PRO A 55 -1.27 -13.21 -21.84
N ASP A 56 -1.35 -12.93 -23.13
CA ASP A 56 -0.47 -13.56 -24.13
C ASP A 56 0.96 -13.00 -23.97
N GLU A 57 1.91 -13.88 -23.64
CA GLU A 57 3.31 -13.51 -23.44
C GLU A 57 3.93 -12.97 -24.73
N LEU A 58 3.62 -13.58 -25.88
CA LEU A 58 4.14 -13.13 -27.18
C LEU A 58 3.62 -11.74 -27.55
N ALA A 59 2.36 -11.44 -27.25
CA ALA A 59 1.77 -10.13 -27.45
C ALA A 59 2.46 -9.06 -26.57
N ARG A 60 2.70 -9.38 -25.29
CA ARG A 60 3.40 -8.50 -24.33
C ARG A 60 4.83 -8.21 -24.80
N GLU A 61 5.57 -9.25 -25.17
CA GLU A 61 6.93 -9.15 -25.70
C GLU A 61 6.98 -8.35 -27.00
N THR A 62 6.09 -8.62 -27.95
CA THR A 62 6.04 -7.96 -29.25
C THR A 62 5.82 -6.45 -29.11
N ILE A 63 4.93 -6.02 -28.21
CA ILE A 63 4.70 -4.60 -27.94
C ILE A 63 5.96 -3.94 -27.40
N LEU A 64 6.57 -4.54 -26.38
CA LEU A 64 7.66 -3.92 -25.62
C LEU A 64 9.03 -4.06 -26.26
N SER A 65 9.17 -4.89 -27.30
CA SER A 65 10.41 -5.04 -28.07
C SER A 65 10.55 -4.05 -29.23
N GLN A 66 9.52 -3.23 -29.51
CA GLN A 66 9.52 -2.25 -30.60
C GLN A 66 9.80 -0.85 -30.09
N PRO A 67 10.55 -0.01 -30.85
CA PRO A 67 10.67 1.40 -30.51
C PRO A 67 9.30 2.08 -30.39
N PRO A 68 9.11 2.98 -29.42
CA PRO A 68 10.10 3.60 -28.55
C PRO A 68 10.37 2.85 -27.23
N PHE A 69 9.92 1.60 -27.09
CA PHE A 69 10.20 0.81 -25.90
C PHE A 69 11.59 0.17 -25.93
N ASP A 70 12.11 -0.13 -24.75
CA ASP A 70 13.27 -1.02 -24.51
C ASP A 70 12.83 -2.00 -23.42
N LEU A 71 12.50 -3.24 -23.81
CA LEU A 71 12.08 -4.29 -22.89
C LEU A 71 13.23 -4.67 -21.94
N ILE A 72 12.99 -4.61 -20.66
CA ILE A 72 13.93 -5.03 -19.63
C ILE A 72 13.63 -6.44 -19.17
N ARG A 73 12.36 -6.71 -18.82
CA ARG A 73 11.96 -8.02 -18.31
C ARG A 73 10.45 -8.25 -18.40
N LEU A 74 10.07 -9.46 -18.81
CA LEU A 74 8.75 -10.04 -18.60
C LEU A 74 8.81 -10.91 -17.34
N TYR A 75 7.96 -10.64 -16.38
CA TYR A 75 7.84 -11.50 -15.20
C TYR A 75 6.80 -12.58 -15.44
N PRO A 76 7.02 -13.79 -14.92
CA PRO A 76 6.02 -14.85 -14.93
C PRO A 76 4.84 -14.47 -14.04
N TYR A 77 3.80 -15.32 -14.09
CA TYR A 77 2.66 -15.19 -13.16
C TYR A 77 3.11 -15.22 -11.71
N ASP A 78 2.67 -14.23 -10.95
CA ASP A 78 2.84 -14.16 -9.51
C ASP A 78 1.57 -14.67 -8.83
N PRO A 79 1.63 -15.83 -8.14
CA PRO A 79 0.46 -16.42 -7.50
C PRO A 79 -0.01 -15.66 -6.25
N GLU A 80 0.86 -14.89 -5.60
CA GLU A 80 0.48 -14.07 -4.44
C GLU A 80 -0.31 -12.84 -4.89
N TRP A 81 0.17 -12.18 -5.96
CA TRP A 81 -0.46 -10.98 -6.50
C TRP A 81 -1.43 -11.26 -7.64
N CYS A 82 -1.60 -12.52 -8.04
CA CYS A 82 -2.49 -12.97 -9.12
C CYS A 82 -2.37 -12.11 -10.39
N CYS A 83 -1.15 -11.75 -10.77
CA CYS A 83 -0.85 -10.87 -11.90
C CYS A 83 0.42 -11.30 -12.63
N TRP A 84 0.63 -10.68 -13.79
CA TRP A 84 1.92 -10.65 -14.49
C TRP A 84 2.41 -9.21 -14.49
N SER A 85 3.72 -9.01 -14.49
CA SER A 85 4.33 -7.68 -14.56
C SER A 85 5.36 -7.63 -15.67
N ASP A 86 5.46 -6.49 -16.33
CA ASP A 86 6.46 -6.22 -17.34
C ASP A 86 7.20 -4.94 -17.00
N LEU A 87 8.52 -5.00 -17.08
CA LEU A 87 9.38 -3.86 -16.88
C LEU A 87 10.01 -3.45 -18.21
N ALA A 88 9.83 -2.21 -18.60
CA ALA A 88 10.39 -1.62 -19.81
C ALA A 88 10.80 -0.15 -19.57
N THR A 89 11.41 0.48 -20.56
CA THR A 89 11.58 1.93 -20.61
C THR A 89 10.99 2.51 -21.87
N TRP A 90 10.60 3.78 -21.82
CA TRP A 90 10.09 4.57 -22.95
C TRP A 90 11.07 5.65 -23.34
N GLY A 91 11.34 5.79 -24.63
CA GLY A 91 12.13 6.92 -25.15
C GLY A 91 13.62 6.83 -24.83
N ARG A 92 14.25 5.70 -25.10
CA ARG A 92 15.68 5.48 -24.85
C ARG A 92 16.54 6.53 -25.57
N ASP A 93 17.41 7.19 -24.82
CA ASP A 93 18.53 7.95 -25.37
C ASP A 93 19.64 6.98 -25.78
N GLN A 94 19.79 6.73 -27.09
CA GLN A 94 20.77 5.77 -27.61
C GLN A 94 22.24 6.16 -27.31
N SER A 95 22.49 7.42 -26.94
CA SER A 95 23.81 7.90 -26.53
C SER A 95 24.17 7.56 -25.08
N LYS A 96 23.19 7.09 -24.29
CA LYS A 96 23.35 6.77 -22.88
C LYS A 96 23.25 5.27 -22.61
N ALA A 97 23.63 4.87 -21.42
CA ALA A 97 23.55 3.47 -20.97
C ALA A 97 22.12 2.89 -21.13
N ARG A 98 22.01 1.57 -21.29
CA ARG A 98 20.76 0.84 -21.18
C ARG A 98 19.97 1.36 -19.98
N GLN A 99 18.66 1.54 -20.12
CA GLN A 99 17.73 2.03 -19.10
C GLN A 99 17.72 3.58 -18.89
N SER A 100 18.13 4.36 -19.88
CA SER A 100 18.08 5.83 -19.79
C SER A 100 16.69 6.44 -20.09
N GLY A 101 15.71 5.63 -20.49
CA GLY A 101 14.32 6.06 -20.75
C GLY A 101 13.49 6.20 -19.46
N LEU A 102 12.24 6.68 -19.62
CA LEU A 102 11.25 6.66 -18.56
C LEU A 102 10.93 5.21 -18.18
N ALA A 103 11.06 4.85 -16.90
CA ALA A 103 10.68 3.54 -16.43
C ALA A 103 9.16 3.30 -16.59
N LEU A 104 8.80 2.12 -17.12
CA LEU A 104 7.43 1.65 -17.26
C LEU A 104 7.25 0.41 -16.42
N ASP A 105 6.22 0.39 -15.60
CA ASP A 105 5.72 -0.79 -14.89
C ASP A 105 4.32 -1.12 -15.44
N ILE A 106 4.19 -2.30 -16.07
CA ILE A 106 2.96 -2.71 -16.72
C ILE A 106 2.45 -3.98 -16.04
N THR A 107 1.37 -3.85 -15.30
CA THR A 107 0.76 -4.96 -14.57
C THR A 107 -0.45 -5.49 -15.34
N HIS A 108 -0.55 -6.80 -15.46
CA HIS A 108 -1.63 -7.48 -16.15
C HIS A 108 -2.49 -8.28 -15.19
N TYR A 109 -3.79 -8.02 -15.18
CA TYR A 109 -4.78 -8.76 -14.42
C TYR A 109 -5.81 -9.41 -15.32
N GLN A 110 -6.29 -10.59 -14.92
CA GLN A 110 -7.49 -11.14 -15.51
C GLN A 110 -8.74 -10.48 -14.91
N ASN A 111 -9.78 -10.27 -15.71
CA ASN A 111 -11.05 -9.73 -15.25
C ASN A 111 -11.69 -10.55 -14.14
N VAL A 112 -11.51 -11.87 -14.16
CA VAL A 112 -12.00 -12.78 -13.12
C VAL A 112 -11.36 -12.46 -11.76
N THR A 113 -10.06 -12.15 -11.73
CA THR A 113 -9.34 -11.74 -10.52
C THR A 113 -9.90 -10.42 -9.97
N VAL A 114 -10.11 -9.43 -10.85
CA VAL A 114 -10.69 -8.13 -10.43
C VAL A 114 -12.06 -8.33 -9.77
N LYS A 115 -12.95 -9.09 -10.40
CA LYS A 115 -14.30 -9.37 -9.89
C LYS A 115 -14.26 -10.14 -8.56
N ALA A 116 -13.39 -11.15 -8.46
CA ALA A 116 -13.23 -11.92 -7.24
C ALA A 116 -12.73 -11.05 -6.09
N TRP A 117 -11.74 -10.21 -6.32
CA TRP A 117 -11.16 -9.34 -5.30
C TRP A 117 -12.08 -8.18 -4.89
N LEU A 118 -12.87 -7.62 -5.83
CA LEU A 118 -13.95 -6.70 -5.48
C LEU A 118 -14.91 -7.34 -4.46
N HIS A 119 -15.41 -8.54 -4.76
CA HIS A 119 -16.29 -9.28 -3.84
C HIS A 119 -15.60 -9.63 -2.51
N GLU A 120 -14.38 -10.13 -2.58
CA GLU A 120 -13.59 -10.53 -1.40
C GLU A 120 -13.40 -9.38 -0.41
N VAL A 121 -13.08 -8.18 -0.90
CA VAL A 121 -12.86 -7.02 -0.05
C VAL A 121 -14.18 -6.38 0.38
N THR A 122 -15.10 -6.10 -0.55
CA THR A 122 -16.29 -5.29 -0.25
C THR A 122 -17.43 -6.08 0.40
N VAL A 123 -17.48 -7.41 0.19
CA VAL A 123 -18.54 -8.28 0.71
C VAL A 123 -18.00 -9.22 1.80
N ALA A 124 -16.92 -9.93 1.54
CA ALA A 124 -16.33 -10.87 2.50
C ALA A 124 -15.43 -10.18 3.54
N HIS A 125 -15.13 -8.90 3.36
CA HIS A 125 -14.30 -8.09 4.25
C HIS A 125 -12.91 -8.71 4.48
N SER A 126 -12.29 -9.23 3.42
CA SER A 126 -10.91 -9.71 3.44
C SER A 126 -9.96 -8.58 3.81
N THR A 127 -8.96 -8.92 4.59
CA THR A 127 -7.87 -7.98 4.95
C THR A 127 -6.58 -8.30 4.21
N ALA A 128 -6.60 -9.20 3.22
CA ALA A 128 -5.43 -9.58 2.41
C ALA A 128 -4.90 -8.37 1.63
N GLU A 129 -3.57 -8.23 1.59
CA GLU A 129 -2.94 -7.03 1.02
C GLU A 129 -3.11 -6.90 -0.51
N PRO A 130 -2.91 -7.98 -1.32
CA PRO A 130 -3.01 -7.84 -2.77
C PRO A 130 -4.37 -7.35 -3.28
N PRO A 131 -5.54 -7.87 -2.81
CA PRO A 131 -6.84 -7.32 -3.16
C PRO A 131 -7.01 -5.85 -2.79
N HIS A 132 -6.58 -5.45 -1.59
CA HIS A 132 -6.65 -4.05 -1.15
C HIS A 132 -5.82 -3.12 -2.04
N ASN A 133 -4.63 -3.55 -2.45
CA ASN A 133 -3.77 -2.76 -3.33
C ASN A 133 -4.43 -2.55 -4.70
N LEU A 134 -4.97 -3.61 -5.31
CA LEU A 134 -5.70 -3.47 -6.58
C LEU A 134 -6.89 -2.51 -6.45
N LEU A 135 -7.69 -2.60 -5.38
CA LEU A 135 -8.81 -1.69 -5.18
C LEU A 135 -8.35 -0.24 -4.98
N ALA A 136 -7.25 -0.01 -4.28
CA ALA A 136 -6.65 1.32 -4.15
C ALA A 136 -6.19 1.90 -5.50
N LEU A 137 -5.57 1.06 -6.35
CA LEU A 137 -5.15 1.44 -7.70
C LEU A 137 -6.37 1.72 -8.60
N LEU A 138 -7.39 0.86 -8.56
CA LEU A 138 -8.64 1.07 -9.30
C LEU A 138 -9.36 2.36 -8.88
N ALA A 139 -9.49 2.61 -7.59
CA ALA A 139 -10.17 3.80 -7.07
C ALA A 139 -9.52 5.10 -7.53
N GLY A 140 -8.18 5.15 -7.62
CA GLY A 140 -7.42 6.31 -8.07
C GLY A 140 -7.04 6.30 -9.54
N GLY A 141 -7.34 5.22 -10.28
CA GLY A 141 -6.91 5.00 -11.65
C GLY A 141 -7.70 5.80 -12.67
N ARG A 142 -7.04 6.11 -13.79
CA ARG A 142 -7.66 6.80 -14.94
C ARG A 142 -7.84 5.82 -16.10
N PRO A 143 -9.07 5.55 -16.54
CA PRO A 143 -9.33 4.72 -17.70
C PRO A 143 -8.71 5.34 -18.96
N LEU A 144 -8.00 4.53 -19.76
CA LEU A 144 -7.44 4.90 -21.06
C LEU A 144 -8.18 4.17 -22.18
N TYR A 145 -8.57 2.91 -21.95
CA TYR A 145 -9.37 2.09 -22.85
C TYR A 145 -10.35 1.24 -22.01
N GLY A 146 -11.45 0.80 -22.59
CA GLY A 146 -12.47 0.02 -21.86
C GLY A 146 -13.12 0.81 -20.72
N VAL A 147 -13.35 2.12 -20.92
CA VAL A 147 -13.78 3.09 -19.90
C VAL A 147 -15.01 2.60 -19.13
N ALA A 148 -15.98 2.00 -19.82
CA ALA A 148 -17.21 1.50 -19.19
C ALA A 148 -16.93 0.38 -18.18
N CYS A 149 -16.02 -0.54 -18.51
CA CYS A 149 -15.63 -1.65 -17.66
C CYS A 149 -14.96 -1.13 -16.36
N ILE A 150 -13.96 -0.26 -16.49
CA ILE A 150 -13.25 0.29 -15.32
C ILE A 150 -14.20 1.11 -14.46
N LYS A 151 -15.07 1.94 -15.06
CA LYS A 151 -16.05 2.74 -14.33
C LYS A 151 -17.05 1.88 -13.58
N GLU A 152 -17.44 0.74 -14.13
CA GLU A 152 -18.32 -0.22 -13.45
C GLU A 152 -17.63 -0.82 -12.21
N TRP A 153 -16.37 -1.23 -12.32
CA TRP A 153 -15.59 -1.68 -11.15
C TRP A 153 -15.42 -0.57 -10.12
N GLN A 154 -15.07 0.65 -10.54
CA GLN A 154 -14.92 1.80 -9.65
C GLN A 154 -16.19 2.09 -8.83
N LYS A 155 -17.40 1.93 -9.40
CA LYS A 155 -18.67 2.08 -8.68
C LYS A 155 -18.90 1.01 -7.61
N GLN A 156 -18.35 -0.19 -7.80
CA GLN A 156 -18.48 -1.30 -6.86
C GLN A 156 -17.52 -1.19 -5.68
N ILE A 157 -16.50 -0.32 -5.76
CA ILE A 157 -15.56 -0.11 -4.66
C ILE A 157 -16.28 0.58 -3.51
N SER A 158 -16.34 -0.11 -2.39
CA SER A 158 -16.88 0.41 -1.14
C SER A 158 -15.98 0.01 0.03
N TYR A 159 -16.03 0.76 1.11
CA TYR A 159 -15.31 0.47 2.34
C TYR A 159 -16.29 0.36 3.51
N PRO A 160 -17.01 -0.77 3.68
CA PRO A 160 -18.04 -0.95 4.69
C PRO A 160 -17.45 -0.99 6.12
N ASP A 161 -18.27 -0.72 7.13
CA ASP A 161 -17.86 -0.67 8.53
C ASP A 161 -17.29 -2.02 9.01
N GLY A 162 -17.87 -3.14 8.56
CA GLY A 162 -17.34 -4.46 8.86
C GLY A 162 -15.91 -4.68 8.36
N LEU A 163 -15.56 -4.14 7.18
CA LEU A 163 -14.19 -4.13 6.68
C LEU A 163 -13.31 -3.21 7.53
N ALA A 164 -13.79 -1.99 7.83
CA ALA A 164 -13.07 -1.03 8.66
C ALA A 164 -12.71 -1.63 10.03
N ALA A 165 -13.67 -2.27 10.69
CA ALA A 165 -13.43 -2.92 11.97
C ALA A 165 -12.38 -4.06 11.90
N ARG A 166 -12.41 -4.86 10.82
CA ARG A 166 -11.41 -5.93 10.62
C ARG A 166 -10.01 -5.35 10.36
N MET A 167 -9.91 -4.31 9.54
CA MET A 167 -8.65 -3.65 9.22
C MET A 167 -8.07 -2.93 10.45
N VAL A 168 -8.92 -2.24 11.23
CA VAL A 168 -8.51 -1.64 12.50
C VAL A 168 -7.98 -2.71 13.46
N ARG A 169 -8.66 -3.86 13.62
CA ARG A 169 -8.15 -4.96 14.44
C ARG A 169 -6.82 -5.50 13.94
N ARG A 170 -6.66 -5.69 12.62
CA ARG A 170 -5.43 -6.20 12.02
C ARG A 170 -4.24 -5.28 12.29
N TYR A 171 -4.37 -3.99 12.01
CA TYR A 171 -3.26 -3.03 12.10
C TYR A 171 -3.16 -2.35 13.46
N GLY A 172 -4.25 -2.29 14.21
CA GLY A 172 -4.25 -1.81 15.59
C GLY A 172 -3.68 -2.81 16.58
N GLN A 173 -3.49 -4.08 16.21
CA GLN A 173 -2.79 -5.05 17.04
C GLN A 173 -1.28 -4.79 17.00
N ILE A 174 -0.82 -3.91 17.87
CA ILE A 174 0.58 -3.52 17.98
C ILE A 174 1.20 -4.30 19.15
N ASP A 175 1.68 -5.50 18.84
CA ASP A 175 2.26 -6.41 19.81
C ASP A 175 3.68 -5.99 20.21
N TYR A 176 4.03 -6.32 21.46
CA TYR A 176 5.40 -6.18 21.96
C TYR A 176 5.99 -4.77 21.88
N PHE A 177 5.16 -3.74 21.98
CA PHE A 177 5.63 -2.34 21.94
C PHE A 177 6.72 -2.07 22.99
N TRP A 178 6.69 -2.70 24.15
CA TRP A 178 7.72 -2.61 25.21
C TRP A 178 9.14 -2.96 24.72
N ARG A 179 9.29 -3.67 23.60
CA ARG A 179 10.60 -4.09 23.07
C ARG A 179 11.50 -2.91 22.68
N TRP A 180 10.95 -1.74 22.46
CA TRP A 180 11.77 -0.56 22.18
C TRP A 180 12.76 -0.27 23.31
N ARG A 181 12.35 -0.44 24.58
CA ARG A 181 13.21 -0.24 25.74
C ARG A 181 14.37 -1.21 25.75
N SER A 182 14.09 -2.49 25.55
CA SER A 182 15.17 -3.51 25.54
C SER A 182 16.13 -3.34 24.38
N ALA A 183 15.67 -2.81 23.25
CA ALA A 183 16.56 -2.50 22.12
C ALA A 183 17.54 -1.35 22.45
N LEU A 184 17.07 -0.32 23.15
CA LEU A 184 17.92 0.79 23.59
C LEU A 184 18.85 0.42 24.75
N GLU A 185 18.35 -0.28 25.77
CA GLU A 185 19.12 -0.65 26.95
C GLU A 185 20.30 -1.57 26.64
N ARG A 186 20.18 -2.41 25.59
CA ARG A 186 21.28 -3.27 25.13
C ARG A 186 22.37 -2.51 24.37
N GLY A 187 22.10 -1.29 23.90
CA GLY A 187 23.07 -0.38 23.30
C GLY A 187 23.56 -0.74 21.88
N ASP A 188 23.35 -1.97 21.41
CA ASP A 188 23.85 -2.49 20.14
C ASP A 188 22.74 -2.85 19.13
N ASN A 189 21.50 -2.54 19.44
CA ASN A 189 20.35 -3.05 18.69
C ASN A 189 19.49 -1.93 18.03
N MET A 190 20.17 -0.88 17.58
CA MET A 190 19.50 0.28 16.96
C MET A 190 18.74 -0.10 15.68
N LEU A 191 19.25 -1.06 14.91
CA LEU A 191 18.56 -1.56 13.72
C LEU A 191 17.19 -2.16 14.06
N LEU A 192 17.11 -2.98 15.14
CA LEU A 192 15.85 -3.55 15.61
C LEU A 192 14.91 -2.46 16.12
N PHE A 193 15.44 -1.47 16.82
CA PHE A 193 14.66 -0.31 17.27
C PHE A 193 14.00 0.42 16.09
N GLN A 194 14.79 0.81 15.09
CA GLN A 194 14.28 1.56 13.93
C GLN A 194 13.29 0.73 13.10
N ARG A 195 13.57 -0.56 12.91
CA ARG A 195 12.62 -1.47 12.25
C ARG A 195 11.27 -1.52 12.97
N ASN A 196 11.27 -1.65 14.30
CA ASN A 196 10.05 -1.69 15.10
C ASN A 196 9.31 -0.36 15.01
N MET A 197 10.00 0.79 15.13
CA MET A 197 9.40 2.12 15.01
C MET A 197 8.72 2.29 13.65
N ALA A 198 9.39 1.93 12.55
CA ALA A 198 8.83 2.00 11.20
C ALA A 198 7.59 1.11 11.06
N GLN A 199 7.65 -0.14 11.54
CA GLN A 199 6.53 -1.08 11.48
C GLN A 199 5.32 -0.60 12.28
N TRP A 200 5.52 -0.12 13.52
CA TRP A 200 4.43 0.39 14.35
C TRP A 200 3.86 1.70 13.81
N GLY A 201 4.71 2.59 13.25
CA GLY A 201 4.27 3.81 12.59
C GLY A 201 3.40 3.51 11.35
N GLU A 202 3.80 2.54 10.52
CA GLU A 202 2.99 2.10 9.40
C GLU A 202 1.67 1.47 9.87
N SER A 203 1.70 0.62 10.90
CA SER A 203 0.50 0.02 11.48
C SER A 203 -0.48 1.09 11.97
N LEU A 204 0.01 2.14 12.64
CA LEU A 204 -0.79 3.28 13.06
C LEU A 204 -1.44 3.99 11.86
N LEU A 205 -0.69 4.25 10.79
CA LEU A 205 -1.24 4.87 9.57
C LEU A 205 -2.33 4.00 8.93
N ARG A 206 -2.08 2.70 8.79
CA ARG A 206 -3.05 1.76 8.20
C ARG A 206 -4.31 1.62 9.06
N MET A 207 -4.18 1.65 10.39
CA MET A 207 -5.31 1.66 11.32
C MET A 207 -6.16 2.93 11.15
N LEU A 208 -5.52 4.11 11.09
CA LEU A 208 -6.22 5.39 10.88
C LEU A 208 -6.85 5.47 9.48
N LEU A 209 -6.19 4.97 8.44
CA LEU A 209 -6.79 4.89 7.10
C LEU A 209 -8.05 4.02 7.11
N ALA A 210 -8.02 2.89 7.80
CA ALA A 210 -9.19 2.03 7.96
C ALA A 210 -10.34 2.74 8.70
N LEU A 211 -10.03 3.47 9.77
CA LEU A 211 -11.00 4.30 10.49
C LEU A 211 -11.63 5.36 9.57
N ASN A 212 -10.86 5.90 8.63
CA ASN A 212 -11.29 6.89 7.65
C ASN A 212 -11.89 6.28 6.35
N ARG A 213 -12.03 4.95 6.24
CA ARG A 213 -12.51 4.23 5.05
C ARG A 213 -11.68 4.53 3.79
N VAL A 214 -10.37 4.64 3.95
CA VAL A 214 -9.42 4.90 2.88
C VAL A 214 -8.56 3.67 2.63
N PHE A 215 -8.51 3.20 1.39
CA PHE A 215 -7.57 2.16 0.99
C PHE A 215 -6.14 2.68 1.03
N PHE A 216 -5.24 1.88 1.55
CA PHE A 216 -3.82 2.21 1.58
C PHE A 216 -3.22 2.05 0.17
N PHE A 217 -2.56 3.08 -0.31
CA PHE A 217 -1.95 3.14 -1.65
C PHE A 217 -0.42 3.32 -1.62
N GLY A 218 0.20 2.91 -0.53
CA GLY A 218 1.67 2.94 -0.35
C GLY A 218 2.17 4.12 0.48
N LEU A 219 3.43 4.02 0.89
CA LEU A 219 4.12 5.05 1.70
C LEU A 219 4.81 6.13 0.87
N GLY A 220 4.95 5.93 -0.44
CA GLY A 220 5.68 6.85 -1.32
C GLY A 220 5.13 8.28 -1.36
N TRP A 221 3.87 8.47 -0.94
CA TRP A 221 3.17 9.75 -0.93
C TRP A 221 2.57 10.03 0.45
N GLN A 222 3.42 10.04 1.48
CA GLN A 222 3.01 10.18 2.87
C GLN A 222 2.13 11.42 3.10
N ASP A 223 2.44 12.55 2.49
CA ASP A 223 1.62 13.77 2.63
C ASP A 223 0.21 13.58 2.10
N GLU A 224 0.03 12.82 1.02
CA GLU A 224 -1.30 12.49 0.49
C GLU A 224 -2.06 11.54 1.43
N VAL A 225 -1.36 10.56 2.01
CA VAL A 225 -1.94 9.66 3.02
C VAL A 225 -2.44 10.47 4.21
N LEU A 226 -1.59 11.33 4.76
CA LEU A 226 -1.90 12.16 5.91
C LEU A 226 -3.06 13.14 5.64
N ALA A 227 -3.12 13.72 4.44
CA ALA A 227 -4.19 14.64 4.04
C ALA A 227 -5.58 13.98 3.92
N ARG A 228 -5.66 12.65 3.85
CA ARG A 228 -6.94 11.90 3.80
C ARG A 228 -7.50 11.54 5.16
N LEU A 229 -6.74 11.77 6.22
CA LEU A 229 -7.14 11.44 7.59
C LEU A 229 -7.98 12.58 8.18
N THR A 230 -9.30 12.45 8.14
CA THR A 230 -10.25 13.39 8.76
C THR A 230 -10.50 13.06 10.23
N LEU A 231 -10.45 11.76 10.58
CA LEU A 231 -10.48 11.24 11.95
C LEU A 231 -9.06 10.85 12.36
N ALA A 232 -8.37 11.75 13.04
CA ALA A 232 -7.00 11.54 13.51
C ALA A 232 -6.77 12.31 14.82
N PRO A 233 -5.75 11.97 15.61
CA PRO A 233 -5.32 12.77 16.75
C PRO A 233 -5.04 14.24 16.37
N ALA A 234 -5.20 15.16 17.32
CA ALA A 234 -4.90 16.56 17.06
C ALA A 234 -3.46 16.74 16.52
N ASP A 235 -3.32 17.56 15.49
CA ASP A 235 -2.04 17.85 14.81
C ASP A 235 -1.28 16.58 14.32
N PHE A 236 -2.02 15.52 14.01
CA PHE A 236 -1.44 14.21 13.70
C PHE A 236 -0.37 14.27 12.62
N ALA A 237 -0.62 14.94 11.49
CA ALA A 237 0.33 15.01 10.39
C ALA A 237 1.69 15.59 10.82
N ALA A 238 1.67 16.73 11.52
CA ALA A 238 2.89 17.37 11.99
C ALA A 238 3.61 16.51 13.05
N ARG A 239 2.86 15.94 14.00
CA ARG A 239 3.40 15.08 15.05
C ARG A 239 3.97 13.78 14.49
N TYR A 240 3.30 13.16 13.52
CA TYR A 240 3.77 11.94 12.88
C TYR A 240 5.04 12.17 12.05
N GLN A 241 5.12 13.28 11.32
CA GLN A 241 6.32 13.65 10.57
C GLN A 241 7.50 13.95 11.50
N ALA A 242 7.27 14.62 12.63
CA ALA A 242 8.29 14.94 13.61
C ALA A 242 8.90 13.70 14.28
N LEU A 243 8.17 12.55 14.37
CA LEU A 243 8.67 11.31 14.97
C LEU A 243 10.06 10.91 14.46
N TRP A 244 10.29 11.07 13.15
CA TRP A 244 11.47 10.57 12.48
C TRP A 244 12.73 11.42 12.71
N SER A 245 12.57 12.55 13.38
CA SER A 245 13.65 13.48 13.76
C SER A 245 13.93 13.49 15.26
N LEU A 246 13.16 12.75 16.07
CA LEU A 246 13.34 12.67 17.50
C LEU A 246 14.44 11.71 17.92
N GLY A 247 14.98 11.91 19.11
CA GLY A 247 15.82 10.90 19.75
C GLY A 247 15.04 9.61 20.04
N PRO A 248 15.72 8.43 20.13
CA PRO A 248 15.04 7.14 20.17
C PRO A 248 13.98 6.99 21.26
N ALA A 249 14.27 7.40 22.49
CA ALA A 249 13.32 7.31 23.60
C ALA A 249 12.14 8.27 23.41
N GLU A 250 12.40 9.48 22.94
CA GLU A 250 11.36 10.48 22.65
C GLU A 250 10.47 10.04 21.49
N GLN A 251 11.07 9.44 20.45
CA GLN A 251 10.35 8.87 19.31
C GLN A 251 9.36 7.80 19.76
N ALA A 252 9.82 6.86 20.61
CA ALA A 252 8.96 5.78 21.10
C ALA A 252 7.80 6.33 21.95
N GLU A 253 8.05 7.28 22.84
CA GLU A 253 7.01 7.88 23.68
C GLU A 253 6.04 8.76 22.87
N ALA A 254 6.51 9.47 21.87
CA ALA A 254 5.65 10.24 20.97
C ALA A 254 4.75 9.31 20.13
N LEU A 255 5.30 8.23 19.59
CA LEU A 255 4.53 7.20 18.87
C LEU A 255 3.50 6.53 19.79
N ARG A 256 3.88 6.18 21.03
CA ARG A 256 2.97 5.62 22.02
C ARG A 256 1.73 6.49 22.24
N ARG A 257 1.93 7.79 22.39
CA ARG A 257 0.82 8.75 22.59
C ARG A 257 -0.10 8.78 21.38
N LEU A 258 0.45 8.84 20.16
CA LEU A 258 -0.34 8.83 18.94
C LEU A 258 -1.19 7.54 18.80
N ILE A 259 -0.65 6.40 19.17
CA ILE A 259 -1.38 5.11 19.15
C ILE A 259 -2.53 5.13 20.17
N GLU A 260 -2.29 5.58 21.42
CA GLU A 260 -3.33 5.65 22.45
C GLU A 260 -4.46 6.60 22.04
N GLU A 261 -4.13 7.81 21.57
CA GLU A 261 -5.11 8.78 21.10
C GLU A 261 -5.90 8.23 19.89
N SER A 262 -5.28 7.42 19.05
CA SER A 262 -5.95 6.78 17.92
C SER A 262 -6.91 5.68 18.37
N TYR A 263 -6.57 4.93 19.42
CA TYR A 263 -7.51 3.98 20.04
C TYR A 263 -8.74 4.69 20.64
N ASP A 264 -8.57 5.87 21.23
CA ASP A 264 -9.71 6.66 21.74
C ASP A 264 -10.66 7.06 20.59
N LEU A 265 -10.12 7.44 19.44
CA LEU A 265 -10.92 7.74 18.24
C LEU A 265 -11.63 6.50 17.69
N VAL A 266 -10.95 5.35 17.66
CA VAL A 266 -11.57 4.09 17.23
C VAL A 266 -12.72 3.72 18.15
N GLU A 267 -12.55 3.84 19.46
CA GLU A 267 -13.59 3.53 20.46
C GLU A 267 -14.86 4.38 20.25
N ILE A 268 -14.68 5.66 19.88
CA ILE A 268 -15.79 6.59 19.63
C ILE A 268 -16.45 6.34 18.28
N HIS A 269 -15.67 6.16 17.21
CA HIS A 269 -16.17 6.20 15.83
C HIS A 269 -16.35 4.83 15.17
N LEU A 270 -15.82 3.75 15.78
CA LEU A 270 -15.90 2.38 15.28
C LEU A 270 -15.91 1.35 16.43
N PRO A 271 -16.90 1.43 17.36
CA PRO A 271 -16.92 0.63 18.58
C PRO A 271 -16.93 -0.89 18.31
N GLU A 272 -17.42 -1.34 17.16
CA GLU A 272 -17.40 -2.75 16.75
C GLU A 272 -15.97 -3.29 16.50
N ALA A 273 -14.95 -2.45 16.43
CA ALA A 273 -13.56 -2.88 16.37
C ALA A 273 -13.07 -3.48 17.69
N ASN A 274 -13.79 -3.23 18.82
CA ASN A 274 -13.44 -3.70 20.15
C ASN A 274 -11.99 -3.40 20.55
N VAL A 275 -11.70 -2.11 20.66
CA VAL A 275 -10.33 -1.61 20.88
C VAL A 275 -9.77 -1.94 22.27
N ALA A 276 -10.61 -2.31 23.25
CA ALA A 276 -10.16 -2.62 24.61
C ALA A 276 -9.08 -3.70 24.61
N TRP A 277 -9.31 -4.81 23.90
CA TRP A 277 -8.31 -5.87 23.75
C TRP A 277 -7.02 -5.41 23.06
N LEU A 278 -7.14 -4.58 22.00
CA LEU A 278 -5.98 -4.02 21.31
C LEU A 278 -5.13 -3.17 22.25
N ARG A 279 -5.79 -2.38 23.10
CA ARG A 279 -5.16 -1.52 24.10
C ARG A 279 -4.46 -2.34 25.18
N ASP A 280 -5.06 -3.43 25.63
CA ASP A 280 -4.44 -4.34 26.59
C ASP A 280 -3.18 -5.01 26.03
N VAL A 281 -3.23 -5.48 24.78
CA VAL A 281 -2.08 -6.06 24.10
C VAL A 281 -0.96 -5.01 23.91
N PHE A 282 -1.31 -3.81 23.50
CA PHE A 282 -0.37 -2.71 23.34
C PHE A 282 0.30 -2.29 24.64
N ARG A 283 -0.45 -2.21 25.72
CA ARG A 283 0.02 -1.83 27.07
C ARG A 283 0.75 -2.93 27.80
N TYR A 284 0.66 -4.18 27.31
CA TYR A 284 1.35 -5.30 27.92
C TYR A 284 2.85 -5.02 28.00
N GLN A 285 3.43 -5.26 29.19
CA GLN A 285 4.86 -5.15 29.44
C GLN A 285 5.37 -6.47 30.01
N ARG A 286 6.42 -6.99 29.39
CA ARG A 286 7.10 -8.16 29.94
C ARG A 286 7.82 -7.77 31.22
N ARG A 287 7.69 -8.60 32.27
CA ARG A 287 8.49 -8.45 33.48
C ARG A 287 9.96 -8.74 33.15
N PHE A 288 10.85 -7.86 33.59
CA PHE A 288 12.29 -8.08 33.53
C PHE A 288 12.73 -8.86 34.76
N TRP A 289 13.52 -9.89 34.56
CA TRP A 289 14.07 -10.71 35.62
C TRP A 289 15.55 -10.43 35.75
N THR A 290 15.95 -9.90 36.90
CA THR A 290 17.38 -9.68 37.28
C THR A 290 17.88 -10.82 38.17
N GLU A 291 16.96 -11.60 38.73
CA GLU A 291 17.22 -12.74 39.54
C GLU A 291 16.36 -13.94 39.11
N PRO A 292 16.77 -15.17 39.42
CA PRO A 292 15.94 -16.35 39.09
C PRO A 292 14.54 -16.24 39.71
N PRO A 293 13.47 -16.61 38.95
CA PRO A 293 12.11 -16.60 39.51
C PRO A 293 12.03 -17.60 40.68
N PRO A 294 11.20 -17.32 41.68
CA PRO A 294 10.97 -18.29 42.77
C PRO A 294 10.46 -19.60 42.17
N VAL A 295 11.16 -20.69 42.48
CA VAL A 295 10.75 -22.02 42.04
C VAL A 295 9.53 -22.43 42.86
N THR A 296 8.35 -22.41 42.26
CA THR A 296 7.19 -23.12 42.82
C THR A 296 7.49 -24.61 42.69
N LYS A 297 7.67 -25.30 43.80
CA LYS A 297 7.71 -26.76 43.81
C LYS A 297 6.36 -27.24 43.26
N TRP A 298 6.38 -27.90 42.12
CA TRP A 298 5.23 -28.67 41.68
C TRP A 298 5.09 -29.83 42.68
N GLU A 299 4.04 -29.79 43.48
CA GLU A 299 3.64 -30.99 44.23
C GLU A 299 3.12 -32.01 43.21
N ASN A 300 3.83 -33.14 43.09
CA ASN A 300 3.49 -34.25 42.20
C ASN A 300 2.21 -34.96 42.70
#